data_10eff4a09db515c0c59d07dc528b3603
#
_entry.id   10eff4a09db515c0c59d07dc528b3603
#
_cell.length_a   1.000
_cell.length_b   1.000
_cell.length_c   1.000
_cell.angle_alpha   90.00
_cell.angle_beta   90.00
_cell.angle_gamma   90.00
#
_symmetry.space_group_name_H-M   'P 1'
#
loop_
_entity.id
_entity.type
_entity.pdbx_description
1 polymer ?
#
loop_
_entity_poly.entity_id
_entity_poly.type
_entity_poly.pdbx_seq_one_letter_code
_entity_poly.pdbx_strand_id
1 'polypeptide(L)'
;MVEANRCRLSQDVVGTWQHGVSLSSFQMRAAYWITSLSLLAISVVQPGLAEKSFRQKVLEQMRASRPADLVVLETRELGGTSTLGIFAIQVDSADPALRHYKLWRESPENLIIPTESLSCSRTEPMRVTRDQTAIYLNRLNPGGLITSANREHHLVWWAACEPDHAGRDPSALTEKAKALGFSTLQVESQEILQLPSQ
;
A
#
# COMPACT_ATOMS: atom_id res chain seq x y z
N MET A 1 47.59 5.92 8.61
CA MET A 1 47.72 5.10 7.40
C MET A 1 46.40 4.48 7.14
N VAL A 2 45.67 5.05 6.20
CA VAL A 2 44.34 4.58 5.81
C VAL A 2 44.32 4.61 4.29
N GLU A 3 44.27 3.46 3.68
CA GLU A 3 44.17 3.30 2.23
C GLU A 3 42.76 3.51 1.76
N ALA A 4 42.60 4.42 0.83
CA ALA A 4 41.35 4.69 0.13
C ALA A 4 41.23 3.74 -1.07
N ASN A 5 40.25 2.88 -1.06
CA ASN A 5 39.89 2.06 -2.22
C ASN A 5 38.93 2.84 -3.13
N ARG A 6 39.44 3.25 -4.25
CA ARG A 6 38.79 3.98 -5.34
C ARG A 6 38.23 2.96 -6.31
N CYS A 7 36.91 2.80 -6.34
CA CYS A 7 36.21 1.99 -7.33
C CYS A 7 36.11 2.77 -8.66
N ARG A 8 36.73 2.25 -9.71
CA ARG A 8 36.73 2.78 -11.07
C ARG A 8 35.45 2.41 -11.81
N LEU A 9 34.78 3.41 -12.32
CA LEU A 9 33.73 3.27 -13.33
C LEU A 9 34.38 2.87 -14.67
N SER A 10 33.92 1.76 -15.24
CA SER A 10 34.21 1.40 -16.63
C SER A 10 33.04 1.90 -17.49
N GLN A 11 33.34 2.91 -18.32
CA GLN A 11 32.60 3.25 -19.53
C GLN A 11 33.15 2.36 -20.63
N ASP A 12 32.29 1.99 -21.53
CA ASP A 12 32.42 1.64 -22.93
C ASP A 12 31.47 0.50 -23.28
N VAL A 13 30.50 0.78 -24.12
CA VAL A 13 30.43 0.27 -25.50
C VAL A 13 29.30 0.99 -26.25
N VAL A 14 29.70 1.93 -27.09
CA VAL A 14 28.89 2.47 -28.19
C VAL A 14 29.06 1.51 -29.36
N GLY A 15 27.99 0.84 -29.76
CA GLY A 15 27.94 0.02 -30.96
C GLY A 15 27.04 0.67 -32.03
N THR A 16 27.65 1.39 -32.93
CA THR A 16 27.07 1.89 -34.18
C THR A 16 26.94 0.74 -35.18
N TRP A 17 25.72 0.45 -35.63
CA TRP A 17 25.48 -0.35 -36.82
C TRP A 17 24.88 0.51 -37.91
N GLN A 18 25.71 0.91 -38.87
CA GLN A 18 25.31 1.37 -40.20
C GLN A 18 25.32 0.14 -41.13
N HIS A 19 24.21 -0.18 -41.71
CA HIS A 19 24.18 -0.94 -42.94
C HIS A 19 23.26 -0.24 -43.96
N GLY A 20 23.94 0.27 -44.96
CA GLY A 20 23.34 0.77 -46.18
C GLY A 20 22.73 -0.37 -47.00
N VAL A 21 21.60 -0.13 -47.59
CA VAL A 21 21.03 -0.97 -48.64
C VAL A 21 20.87 -0.15 -49.92
N SER A 22 21.54 -0.67 -50.90
CA SER A 22 21.66 -0.27 -52.27
C SER A 22 20.33 -0.21 -53.01
N LEU A 23 20.16 0.87 -53.76
CA LEU A 23 19.18 1.03 -54.83
C LEU A 23 19.59 0.14 -56.03
N SER A 24 18.72 -0.73 -56.46
CA SER A 24 18.74 -1.26 -57.81
C SER A 24 17.37 -1.07 -58.48
N SER A 25 17.44 -0.25 -59.48
CA SER A 25 16.41 -0.01 -60.50
C SER A 25 16.05 -1.28 -61.26
N PHE A 26 14.77 -1.57 -61.42
CA PHE A 26 14.29 -2.38 -62.52
C PHE A 26 12.99 -1.78 -63.12
N GLN A 27 13.11 -1.56 -64.42
CA GLN A 27 12.10 -0.92 -65.26
C GLN A 27 10.96 -1.85 -65.69
N MET A 28 9.84 -1.23 -65.88
CA MET A 28 8.76 -1.44 -66.88
C MET A 28 8.31 -2.85 -67.23
N ARG A 29 7.02 -3.09 -67.10
CA ARG A 29 6.15 -3.48 -68.18
C ARG A 29 4.66 -3.30 -67.86
N ALA A 30 3.97 -2.88 -68.86
CA ALA A 30 2.61 -2.39 -68.92
C ALA A 30 1.50 -3.44 -68.73
N ALA A 31 0.37 -2.90 -68.32
CA ALA A 31 -1.01 -3.28 -68.68
C ALA A 31 -1.55 -4.65 -68.22
N TYR A 32 -2.51 -4.63 -67.26
CA TYR A 32 -3.79 -5.31 -67.50
C TYR A 32 -4.85 -4.70 -66.58
N TRP A 33 -5.91 -4.21 -67.15
CA TRP A 33 -7.11 -3.76 -66.47
C TRP A 33 -7.84 -4.95 -65.88
N ILE A 34 -7.90 -5.01 -64.51
CA ILE A 34 -8.91 -5.81 -63.86
C ILE A 34 -9.44 -4.95 -62.72
N THR A 35 -10.65 -4.44 -62.91
CA THR A 35 -11.46 -3.81 -61.87
C THR A 35 -11.91 -4.85 -60.87
N SER A 36 -11.08 -5.09 -59.84
CA SER A 36 -11.50 -5.85 -58.68
C SER A 36 -12.09 -4.89 -57.65
N LEU A 37 -13.41 -4.87 -57.59
CA LEU A 37 -14.17 -4.24 -56.50
C LEU A 37 -13.83 -4.97 -55.19
N SER A 38 -12.76 -4.54 -54.55
CA SER A 38 -12.43 -5.02 -53.20
C SER A 38 -13.43 -4.40 -52.23
N LEU A 39 -14.44 -5.17 -51.86
CA LEU A 39 -15.25 -4.90 -50.65
C LEU A 39 -14.29 -4.90 -49.46
N LEU A 40 -13.86 -3.71 -49.03
CA LEU A 40 -13.27 -3.47 -47.75
C LEU A 40 -14.32 -3.79 -46.70
N ALA A 41 -14.32 -5.04 -46.22
CA ALA A 41 -15.01 -5.38 -45.00
C ALA A 41 -14.31 -4.61 -43.85
N ILE A 42 -14.85 -3.44 -43.49
CA ILE A 42 -14.50 -2.72 -42.27
C ILE A 42 -14.98 -3.62 -41.15
N SER A 43 -14.07 -4.45 -40.68
CA SER A 43 -14.25 -5.13 -39.37
C SER A 43 -14.31 -4.03 -38.32
N VAL A 44 -15.51 -3.62 -37.96
CA VAL A 44 -15.77 -2.81 -36.78
C VAL A 44 -15.34 -3.69 -35.62
N VAL A 45 -14.08 -3.51 -35.18
CA VAL A 45 -13.62 -4.03 -33.91
C VAL A 45 -14.46 -3.32 -32.86
N GLN A 46 -15.55 -3.94 -32.45
CA GLN A 46 -16.28 -3.50 -31.27
C GLN A 46 -15.24 -3.49 -30.13
N PRO A 47 -15.09 -2.35 -29.42
CA PRO A 47 -14.30 -2.35 -28.20
C PRO A 47 -14.98 -3.36 -27.28
N GLY A 48 -14.43 -4.57 -27.23
CA GLY A 48 -14.90 -5.61 -26.33
C GLY A 48 -14.90 -5.00 -24.95
N LEU A 49 -16.05 -5.00 -24.29
CA LEU A 49 -16.17 -4.71 -22.88
C LEU A 49 -15.14 -5.62 -22.22
N ALA A 50 -13.99 -5.05 -21.82
CA ALA A 50 -12.90 -5.81 -21.25
C ALA A 50 -13.47 -6.55 -20.05
N GLU A 51 -13.61 -7.86 -20.15
CA GLU A 51 -14.17 -8.66 -19.08
C GLU A 51 -13.28 -8.47 -17.86
N LYS A 52 -13.86 -7.94 -16.77
CA LYS A 52 -13.13 -7.74 -15.52
C LYS A 52 -12.43 -9.02 -15.14
N SER A 53 -11.14 -8.95 -14.87
CA SER A 53 -10.37 -10.11 -14.45
C SER A 53 -11.02 -10.75 -13.23
N PHE A 54 -10.88 -12.06 -13.04
CA PHE A 54 -11.38 -12.78 -11.87
C PHE A 54 -10.97 -12.07 -10.57
N ARG A 55 -9.71 -11.60 -10.49
CA ARG A 55 -9.19 -10.83 -9.34
C ARG A 55 -10.01 -9.57 -9.08
N GLN A 56 -10.37 -8.81 -10.11
CA GLN A 56 -11.17 -7.60 -9.95
C GLN A 56 -12.58 -7.90 -9.44
N LYS A 57 -13.21 -8.97 -9.96
CA LYS A 57 -14.53 -9.42 -9.47
C LYS A 57 -14.48 -9.79 -7.99
N VAL A 58 -13.44 -10.53 -7.56
CA VAL A 58 -13.24 -10.91 -6.16
C VAL A 58 -13.03 -9.68 -5.28
N LEU A 59 -12.18 -8.75 -5.70
CA LEU A 59 -11.93 -7.50 -4.94
C LEU A 59 -13.20 -6.66 -4.79
N GLU A 60 -14.01 -6.54 -5.84
CA GLU A 60 -15.29 -5.82 -5.77
C GLU A 60 -16.26 -6.48 -4.79
N GLN A 61 -16.36 -7.81 -4.82
CA GLN A 61 -17.19 -8.56 -3.88
C GLN A 61 -16.71 -8.38 -2.43
N MET A 62 -15.41 -8.44 -2.19
CA MET A 62 -14.84 -8.20 -0.86
C MET A 62 -15.12 -6.77 -0.37
N ARG A 63 -14.98 -5.76 -1.25
CA ARG A 63 -15.30 -4.37 -0.95
C ARG A 63 -16.78 -4.16 -0.64
N ALA A 64 -17.66 -4.83 -1.38
CA ALA A 64 -19.09 -4.80 -1.13
C ALA A 64 -19.48 -5.44 0.22
N SER A 65 -18.63 -6.33 0.74
CA SER A 65 -18.81 -7.03 2.01
C SER A 65 -18.11 -6.32 3.18
N ARG A 66 -18.05 -4.99 3.16
CA ARG A 66 -17.48 -4.23 4.29
C ARG A 66 -18.17 -4.58 5.60
N PRO A 67 -17.41 -4.84 6.68
CA PRO A 67 -17.99 -5.10 7.99
C PRO A 67 -18.86 -3.93 8.48
N ALA A 68 -19.98 -4.24 9.12
CA ALA A 68 -20.89 -3.21 9.64
C ALA A 68 -20.28 -2.41 10.80
N ASP A 69 -19.31 -2.99 11.50
CA ASP A 69 -18.54 -2.40 12.60
C ASP A 69 -17.21 -1.77 12.15
N LEU A 70 -17.02 -1.58 10.82
CA LEU A 70 -15.82 -0.94 10.29
C LEU A 70 -15.74 0.53 10.70
N VAL A 71 -14.75 0.85 11.52
CA VAL A 71 -14.38 2.21 11.87
C VAL A 71 -13.37 2.72 10.83
N VAL A 72 -13.80 3.64 9.95
CA VAL A 72 -12.92 4.25 8.95
C VAL A 72 -12.02 5.27 9.62
N LEU A 73 -10.71 5.14 9.46
CA LEU A 73 -9.68 5.99 10.04
C LEU A 73 -9.19 7.05 9.07
N GLU A 74 -9.01 6.66 7.82
CA GLU A 74 -8.54 7.57 6.77
C GLU A 74 -9.03 7.08 5.40
N THR A 75 -9.39 8.04 4.56
CA THR A 75 -9.65 7.82 3.13
C THR A 75 -8.78 8.76 2.33
N ARG A 76 -8.10 8.25 1.31
CA ARG A 76 -7.25 9.01 0.38
C ARG A 76 -7.71 8.75 -1.04
N GLU A 77 -7.74 9.80 -1.86
CA GLU A 77 -8.20 9.71 -3.26
C GLU A 77 -7.07 9.87 -4.28
N LEU A 78 -5.83 10.02 -3.83
CA LEU A 78 -4.69 10.19 -4.73
C LEU A 78 -4.38 8.88 -5.48
N GLY A 79 -4.55 8.86 -6.80
CA GLY A 79 -4.35 7.67 -7.63
C GLY A 79 -5.44 6.60 -7.51
N GLY A 80 -6.61 6.97 -7.00
CA GLY A 80 -7.74 6.08 -6.69
C GLY A 80 -8.06 6.06 -5.20
N THR A 81 -9.26 5.56 -4.87
CA THR A 81 -9.71 5.55 -3.47
C THR A 81 -8.99 4.47 -2.67
N SER A 82 -8.32 4.88 -1.60
CA SER A 82 -7.73 3.98 -0.60
C SER A 82 -8.39 4.23 0.74
N THR A 83 -8.73 3.18 1.47
CA THR A 83 -9.38 3.27 2.78
C THR A 83 -8.60 2.48 3.81
N LEU A 84 -8.29 3.12 4.93
CA LEU A 84 -7.76 2.51 6.13
C LEU A 84 -8.86 2.48 7.20
N GLY A 85 -9.06 1.35 7.85
CA GLY A 85 -10.02 1.20 8.93
C GLY A 85 -9.67 0.02 9.84
N ILE A 86 -10.39 -0.08 10.95
CA ILE A 86 -10.30 -1.24 11.86
C ILE A 86 -11.70 -1.73 12.20
N PHE A 87 -11.81 -3.03 12.48
CA PHE A 87 -13.08 -3.68 12.85
C PHE A 87 -12.83 -4.90 13.71
N ALA A 88 -13.90 -5.52 14.22
CA ALA A 88 -13.84 -6.68 15.12
C ALA A 88 -12.89 -6.43 16.31
N ILE A 89 -12.99 -5.23 16.91
CA ILE A 89 -12.16 -4.86 18.06
C ILE A 89 -12.63 -5.65 19.27
N GLN A 90 -11.72 -6.39 19.90
CA GLN A 90 -11.96 -7.21 21.07
C GLN A 90 -10.99 -6.87 22.18
N VAL A 91 -11.49 -6.76 23.40
CA VAL A 91 -10.66 -6.66 24.61
C VAL A 91 -10.18 -8.05 24.97
N ASP A 92 -8.90 -8.21 25.24
CA ASP A 92 -8.39 -9.49 25.74
C ASP A 92 -8.94 -9.79 27.14
N SER A 93 -9.29 -11.04 27.38
CA SER A 93 -9.91 -11.45 28.64
C SER A 93 -8.94 -11.50 29.81
N ALA A 94 -7.64 -11.69 29.55
CA ALA A 94 -6.58 -11.77 30.55
C ALA A 94 -5.92 -10.41 30.80
N ASP A 95 -5.86 -9.55 29.77
CA ASP A 95 -5.29 -8.20 29.87
C ASP A 95 -6.25 -7.14 29.30
N PRO A 96 -6.95 -6.38 30.17
CA PRO A 96 -7.88 -5.36 29.73
C PRO A 96 -7.23 -4.18 28.99
N ALA A 97 -5.91 -4.05 29.01
CA ALA A 97 -5.21 -3.07 28.18
C ALA A 97 -4.95 -3.58 26.74
N LEU A 98 -5.00 -4.88 26.53
CA LEU A 98 -4.74 -5.47 25.21
C LEU A 98 -6.01 -5.48 24.36
N ARG A 99 -5.86 -5.12 23.08
CA ARG A 99 -6.90 -5.17 22.05
C ARG A 99 -6.44 -6.06 20.90
N HIS A 100 -7.34 -6.90 20.42
CA HIS A 100 -7.21 -7.60 19.16
C HIS A 100 -8.19 -6.99 18.16
N TYR A 101 -7.78 -6.80 16.92
CA TYR A 101 -8.61 -6.21 15.88
C TYR A 101 -8.19 -6.72 14.50
N LYS A 102 -9.05 -6.46 13.52
CA LYS A 102 -8.71 -6.63 12.12
C LYS A 102 -8.52 -5.27 11.46
N LEU A 103 -7.41 -5.12 10.73
CA LEU A 103 -7.14 -3.94 9.94
C LEU A 103 -7.78 -4.10 8.57
N TRP A 104 -8.50 -3.10 8.10
CA TRP A 104 -8.99 -2.98 6.74
C TRP A 104 -8.09 -2.02 5.98
N ARG A 105 -7.27 -2.54 5.09
CA ARG A 105 -6.41 -1.72 4.21
C ARG A 105 -6.80 -1.99 2.78
N GLU A 106 -7.57 -1.08 2.23
CA GLU A 106 -8.07 -1.10 0.86
C GLU A 106 -7.29 -0.12 0.00
N SER A 107 -6.89 -0.55 -1.19
CA SER A 107 -6.32 0.27 -2.24
C SER A 107 -7.02 -0.04 -3.57
N PRO A 108 -6.84 0.75 -4.65
CA PRO A 108 -7.48 0.46 -5.93
C PRO A 108 -7.24 -0.96 -6.44
N GLU A 109 -6.08 -1.53 -6.13
CA GLU A 109 -5.62 -2.82 -6.68
C GLU A 109 -5.66 -3.97 -5.68
N ASN A 110 -5.85 -3.69 -4.37
CA ASN A 110 -5.73 -4.71 -3.35
C ASN A 110 -6.59 -4.43 -2.11
N LEU A 111 -6.90 -5.50 -1.38
CA LEU A 111 -7.50 -5.46 -0.05
C LEU A 111 -6.74 -6.42 0.86
N ILE A 112 -6.21 -5.91 1.98
CA ILE A 112 -5.46 -6.66 2.97
C ILE A 112 -6.19 -6.54 4.30
N ILE A 113 -6.43 -7.68 4.96
CA ILE A 113 -7.15 -7.76 6.24
C ILE A 113 -6.33 -8.59 7.24
N PRO A 114 -5.22 -8.07 7.77
CA PRO A 114 -4.48 -8.75 8.82
C PRO A 114 -5.21 -8.65 10.17
N THR A 115 -4.97 -9.65 11.03
CA THR A 115 -5.28 -9.57 12.45
C THR A 115 -4.07 -9.04 13.18
N GLU A 116 -4.26 -8.03 14.00
CA GLU A 116 -3.21 -7.35 14.74
C GLU A 116 -3.62 -7.19 16.21
N SER A 117 -2.67 -6.77 17.03
CA SER A 117 -2.90 -6.49 18.45
C SER A 117 -2.28 -5.16 18.84
N LEU A 118 -2.84 -4.53 19.85
CA LEU A 118 -2.26 -3.33 20.43
C LEU A 118 -2.51 -3.23 21.92
N SER A 119 -1.58 -2.58 22.62
CA SER A 119 -1.71 -2.22 24.03
C SER A 119 -2.21 -0.78 24.18
N CYS A 120 -3.30 -0.63 24.93
CA CYS A 120 -3.84 0.65 25.36
C CYS A 120 -3.20 1.14 26.68
N SER A 121 -2.15 0.49 27.15
CA SER A 121 -1.41 0.91 28.35
C SER A 121 -0.93 2.34 28.18
N ARG A 122 -1.06 3.15 29.21
CA ARG A 122 -0.57 4.53 29.22
C ARG A 122 0.93 4.61 29.45
N THR A 123 1.50 3.59 30.07
CA THR A 123 2.94 3.51 30.34
C THR A 123 3.70 2.84 29.22
N GLU A 124 3.05 1.95 28.47
CA GLU A 124 3.66 1.19 27.41
C GLU A 124 2.66 0.96 26.24
N PRO A 125 2.24 2.04 25.55
CA PRO A 125 1.40 1.90 24.37
C PRO A 125 2.21 1.25 23.25
N MET A 126 1.63 0.21 22.62
CA MET A 126 2.37 -0.58 21.64
C MET A 126 1.41 -1.17 20.59
N ARG A 127 1.82 -1.20 19.35
CA ARG A 127 1.12 -1.94 18.29
C ARG A 127 2.00 -3.11 17.83
N VAL A 128 1.40 -4.29 17.78
CA VAL A 128 2.05 -5.50 17.30
C VAL A 128 1.49 -5.82 15.91
N THR A 129 2.36 -5.82 14.93
CA THR A 129 2.03 -6.20 13.54
C THR A 129 2.88 -7.38 13.13
N ARG A 130 2.44 -8.10 12.09
CA ARG A 130 3.12 -9.30 11.62
C ARG A 130 3.05 -9.40 10.10
N ASP A 131 4.15 -9.85 9.51
CA ASP A 131 4.18 -10.35 8.14
C ASP A 131 4.60 -11.85 8.11
N GLN A 132 4.98 -12.34 6.94
CA GLN A 132 5.39 -13.74 6.77
C GLN A 132 6.75 -14.06 7.40
N THR A 133 7.57 -13.06 7.66
CA THR A 133 8.97 -13.20 8.05
C THR A 133 9.27 -12.70 9.45
N ALA A 134 8.45 -11.77 9.96
CA ALA A 134 8.74 -11.11 11.23
C ALA A 134 7.48 -10.65 11.98
N ILE A 135 7.66 -10.45 13.28
CA ILE A 135 6.74 -9.73 14.16
C ILE A 135 7.40 -8.39 14.51
N TYR A 136 6.64 -7.31 14.39
CA TYR A 136 7.08 -5.95 14.67
C TYR A 136 6.39 -5.44 15.93
N LEU A 137 7.18 -5.11 16.92
CA LEU A 137 6.73 -4.50 18.18
C LEU A 137 6.98 -2.99 18.07
N ASN A 138 5.94 -2.22 17.80
CA ASN A 138 6.03 -0.77 17.64
C ASN A 138 5.61 -0.09 18.94
N ARG A 139 6.58 0.38 19.73
CA ARG A 139 6.33 1.20 20.93
C ARG A 139 5.93 2.60 20.50
N LEU A 140 4.76 3.04 20.93
CA LEU A 140 4.14 4.29 20.50
C LEU A 140 4.30 5.38 21.55
N ASN A 141 4.18 6.63 21.11
CA ASN A 141 3.99 7.76 21.98
C ASN A 141 2.87 8.67 21.46
N PRO A 142 1.62 8.47 21.86
CA PRO A 142 0.49 9.31 21.42
C PRO A 142 0.64 10.80 21.67
N GLY A 143 1.53 11.20 22.61
CA GLY A 143 1.87 12.59 22.89
C GLY A 143 3.07 13.14 22.10
N GLY A 144 3.74 12.28 21.33
CA GLY A 144 4.95 12.61 20.59
C GLY A 144 4.72 13.23 19.23
N LEU A 145 5.80 13.27 18.44
CA LEU A 145 5.77 13.81 17.08
C LEU A 145 5.09 12.81 16.13
N ILE A 146 4.03 13.26 15.46
CA ILE A 146 3.36 12.50 14.42
C ILE A 146 3.98 12.82 13.05
N THR A 147 4.46 11.79 12.39
CA THR A 147 5.06 11.84 11.05
C THR A 147 4.29 10.96 10.08
N SER A 148 4.57 11.03 8.78
CA SER A 148 3.97 10.10 7.80
C SER A 148 4.31 8.63 8.10
N ALA A 149 5.45 8.35 8.73
CA ALA A 149 5.90 7.00 9.02
C ALA A 149 5.13 6.35 10.19
N ASN A 150 4.77 7.12 11.22
CA ASN A 150 4.07 6.58 12.41
C ASN A 150 2.57 6.91 12.45
N ARG A 151 2.07 7.75 11.53
CA ARG A 151 0.68 8.22 11.51
C ARG A 151 -0.33 7.08 11.55
N GLU A 152 -0.13 6.02 10.77
CA GLU A 152 -1.04 4.88 10.76
C GLU A 152 -1.13 4.20 12.13
N HIS A 153 0.00 4.01 12.80
CA HIS A 153 0.02 3.41 14.14
C HIS A 153 -0.83 4.22 15.13
N HIS A 154 -0.73 5.55 15.06
CA HIS A 154 -1.50 6.43 15.92
C HIS A 154 -2.98 6.48 15.57
N LEU A 155 -3.35 6.51 14.28
CA LEU A 155 -4.75 6.41 13.86
C LEU A 155 -5.41 5.16 14.43
N VAL A 156 -4.74 4.01 14.32
CA VAL A 156 -5.22 2.74 14.86
C VAL A 156 -5.29 2.77 16.39
N TRP A 157 -4.26 3.31 17.08
CA TRP A 157 -4.23 3.38 18.53
C TRP A 157 -5.39 4.24 19.08
N TRP A 158 -5.58 5.43 18.52
CA TRP A 158 -6.67 6.32 18.94
C TRP A 158 -8.04 5.65 18.74
N ALA A 159 -8.26 4.99 17.64
CA ALA A 159 -9.54 4.36 17.36
C ALA A 159 -9.83 3.14 18.26
N ALA A 160 -8.83 2.35 18.60
CA ALA A 160 -9.01 1.17 19.43
C ALA A 160 -9.01 1.46 20.93
N CYS A 161 -8.30 2.51 21.39
CA CYS A 161 -8.13 2.82 22.81
C CYS A 161 -8.99 4.00 23.28
N GLU A 162 -9.24 4.96 22.41
CA GLU A 162 -10.01 6.18 22.68
C GLU A 162 -11.01 6.39 21.53
N PRO A 163 -12.04 5.56 21.40
CA PRO A 163 -12.90 5.48 20.19
C PRO A 163 -13.61 6.80 19.84
N ASP A 164 -13.84 7.68 20.82
CA ASP A 164 -14.41 9.02 20.58
C ASP A 164 -13.52 9.90 19.71
N HIS A 165 -12.27 9.49 19.50
CA HIS A 165 -11.29 10.19 18.68
C HIS A 165 -10.92 9.43 17.41
N ALA A 166 -11.64 8.36 17.08
CA ALA A 166 -11.42 7.57 15.86
C ALA A 166 -11.50 8.44 14.60
N GLY A 167 -10.56 8.24 13.67
CA GLY A 167 -10.51 8.95 12.40
C GLY A 167 -10.07 10.42 12.48
N ARG A 168 -9.82 10.96 13.67
CA ARG A 168 -9.26 12.31 13.82
C ARG A 168 -7.77 12.31 13.52
N ASP A 169 -7.26 13.44 13.06
CA ASP A 169 -5.83 13.61 12.86
C ASP A 169 -5.06 13.44 14.20
N PRO A 170 -4.17 12.45 14.32
CA PRO A 170 -3.42 12.23 15.55
C PRO A 170 -2.59 13.45 15.97
N SER A 171 -2.07 14.23 15.02
CA SER A 171 -1.31 15.46 15.34
C SER A 171 -2.14 16.52 16.05
N ALA A 172 -3.44 16.54 15.80
CA ALA A 172 -4.38 17.44 16.47
C ALA A 172 -4.78 16.96 17.88
N LEU A 173 -4.39 15.74 18.28
CA LEU A 173 -4.74 15.13 19.55
C LEU A 173 -3.63 15.23 20.62
N THR A 174 -2.55 15.97 20.36
CA THR A 174 -1.39 16.11 21.27
C THR A 174 -1.80 16.60 22.66
N GLU A 175 -2.69 17.60 22.75
CA GLU A 175 -3.14 18.10 24.08
C GLU A 175 -4.00 17.07 24.81
N LYS A 176 -4.82 16.31 24.08
CA LYS A 176 -5.56 15.18 24.67
C LYS A 176 -4.60 14.09 25.16
N ALA A 177 -3.57 13.76 24.39
CA ALA A 177 -2.54 12.79 24.81
C ALA A 177 -1.83 13.25 26.09
N LYS A 178 -1.44 14.51 26.20
CA LYS A 178 -0.89 15.09 27.44
C LYS A 178 -1.85 14.94 28.62
N ALA A 179 -3.13 15.25 28.42
CA ALA A 179 -4.16 15.11 29.46
C ALA A 179 -4.33 13.64 29.89
N LEU A 180 -4.04 12.68 29.02
CA LEU A 180 -3.98 11.24 29.33
C LEU A 180 -2.68 10.80 29.99
N GLY A 181 -1.69 11.71 30.16
CA GLY A 181 -0.42 11.46 30.82
C GLY A 181 0.75 11.07 29.89
N PHE A 182 0.57 11.15 28.57
CA PHE A 182 1.66 10.86 27.63
C PHE A 182 2.67 12.00 27.58
N SER A 183 3.95 11.64 27.53
CA SER A 183 5.06 12.58 27.42
C SER A 183 5.23 13.02 25.95
N THR A 184 5.58 14.28 25.72
CA THR A 184 5.97 14.76 24.38
C THR A 184 7.43 14.41 24.02
N LEU A 185 8.21 13.96 24.98
CA LEU A 185 9.66 13.73 24.84
C LEU A 185 10.04 12.25 24.67
N GLN A 186 9.11 11.35 24.93
CA GLN A 186 9.38 9.91 24.76
C GLN A 186 9.57 9.57 23.29
N VAL A 187 10.66 8.90 22.96
CA VAL A 187 10.98 8.45 21.60
C VAL A 187 10.31 7.11 21.35
N GLU A 188 9.67 6.98 20.19
CA GLU A 188 9.13 5.72 19.70
C GLU A 188 10.25 4.79 19.26
N SER A 189 10.01 3.49 19.33
CA SER A 189 10.96 2.48 18.88
C SER A 189 10.24 1.30 18.25
N GLN A 190 10.94 0.59 17.38
CA GLN A 190 10.48 -0.66 16.79
C GLN A 190 11.48 -1.77 17.12
N GLU A 191 10.97 -2.89 17.61
CA GLU A 191 11.71 -4.13 17.74
C GLU A 191 11.19 -5.13 16.71
N ILE A 192 12.10 -5.90 16.10
CA ILE A 192 11.78 -6.86 15.05
C ILE A 192 12.20 -8.25 15.51
N LEU A 193 11.22 -9.13 15.65
CA LEU A 193 11.43 -10.55 15.97
C LEU A 193 11.30 -11.37 14.69
N GLN A 194 12.42 -11.92 14.23
CA GLN A 194 12.44 -12.77 13.03
C GLN A 194 11.72 -14.10 13.31
N LEU A 195 10.86 -14.50 12.39
CA LEU A 195 10.23 -15.82 12.43
C LEU A 195 11.19 -16.87 11.84
N PRO A 196 11.17 -18.11 12.38
CA PRO A 196 11.92 -19.20 11.76
C PRO A 196 11.50 -19.38 10.29
N SER A 197 12.47 -19.53 9.40
CA SER A 197 12.20 -19.93 8.01
C SER A 197 11.54 -21.32 7.99
N GLN A 198 10.37 -21.40 7.38
CA GLN A 198 9.66 -22.68 7.17
C GLN A 198 10.25 -23.42 5.98
#